data_18620124305749446666d6bea8a15ca0
#
_entry.id   18620124305749446666d6bea8a15ca0
#
_cell.length_a   1.000
_cell.length_b   1.000
_cell.length_c   1.000
_cell.angle_alpha   90.00
_cell.angle_beta   90.00
_cell.angle_gamma   90.00
#
_symmetry.space_group_name_H-M   'P 1'
#
loop_
_entity.id
_entity.type
_entity.pdbx_description
1 polymer ?
#
loop_
_entity_poly.entity_id
_entity_poly.type
_entity_poly.pdbx_seq_one_letter_code
_entity_poly.pdbx_strand_id
1 'polypeptide(L)'
;NGAHNILILGSDTRGEDAGRADTIMVLQLDGPSHKPKLISFMRDSFVTIPGVGQNKINSAYAYGGADLVRQTLVENFGIDCQYYAKVDFKSFEKVIDALFMNGVKIDAEKDLNLDGVDIKKGVQKMDGHVLLQYARFRMDEQGDFGRVRRQQQVMNAIFSQLKNPLNLIF
;
A
#
# COMPACT_ATOMS: atom_id res chain seq x y z
N ASN A 1 19.79 7.95 8.78
CA ASN A 1 20.52 9.06 8.30
C ASN A 1 20.53 9.17 6.79
N GLY A 2 19.89 10.15 6.25
CA GLY A 2 19.74 10.32 4.81
C GLY A 2 18.59 9.52 4.23
N ALA A 3 18.08 8.53 4.93
CA ALA A 3 16.95 7.78 4.43
C ALA A 3 15.67 8.59 4.61
N HIS A 4 14.79 8.50 3.62
CA HIS A 4 13.49 9.15 3.69
C HIS A 4 12.41 8.08 3.79
N ASN A 5 11.60 8.16 4.82
CA ASN A 5 10.52 7.21 5.05
C ASN A 5 9.19 7.91 4.85
N ILE A 6 8.37 7.30 4.02
CA ILE A 6 7.04 7.82 3.73
C ILE A 6 6.02 6.79 4.20
N LEU A 7 5.15 7.20 5.11
CA LEU A 7 4.06 6.36 5.58
C LEU A 7 2.93 6.42 4.55
N ILE A 8 2.50 5.27 4.07
CA ILE A 8 1.40 5.19 3.12
C ILE A 8 0.22 4.51 3.80
N LEU A 9 -0.88 5.23 3.88
CA LEU A 9 -2.10 4.75 4.51
C LEU A 9 -3.17 4.60 3.45
N GLY A 10 -3.64 3.39 3.24
CA GLY A 10 -4.72 3.11 2.31
C GLY A 10 -6.02 2.84 3.04
N SER A 11 -7.10 3.39 2.55
CA SER A 11 -8.41 3.21 3.14
C SER A 11 -9.38 2.73 2.08
N ASP A 12 -10.39 1.95 2.48
CA ASP A 12 -11.40 1.46 1.57
C ASP A 12 -12.68 2.27 1.62
N THR A 13 -12.66 3.43 2.26
CA THR A 13 -13.86 4.21 2.50
C THR A 13 -14.35 4.97 1.29
N ARG A 14 -13.59 4.95 0.21
CA ARG A 14 -13.92 5.70 -1.01
C ARG A 14 -14.06 7.19 -0.76
N GLY A 15 -13.32 7.69 0.24
CA GLY A 15 -13.28 9.10 0.54
C GLY A 15 -14.30 9.58 1.55
N GLU A 16 -15.16 8.72 2.05
CA GLU A 16 -16.23 9.15 2.94
C GLU A 16 -15.89 9.13 4.41
N ASP A 17 -15.13 8.16 4.85
CA ASP A 17 -14.83 8.03 6.27
C ASP A 17 -13.42 7.48 6.43
N ALA A 18 -12.66 8.16 7.24
CA ALA A 18 -11.27 7.81 7.47
C ALA A 18 -11.07 7.00 8.75
N GLY A 19 -12.12 6.35 9.23
CA GLY A 19 -12.02 5.64 10.50
C GLY A 19 -11.02 4.51 10.55
N ARG A 20 -10.61 3.96 9.41
CA ARG A 20 -9.69 2.82 9.39
C ARG A 20 -8.67 2.95 8.28
N ALA A 21 -7.46 2.50 8.58
CA ALA A 21 -6.45 2.28 7.57
C ALA A 21 -6.42 0.78 7.28
N ASP A 22 -6.76 0.39 6.06
CA ASP A 22 -6.72 -1.02 5.67
C ASP A 22 -5.34 -1.44 5.21
N THR A 23 -4.56 -0.49 4.75
CA THR A 23 -3.20 -0.73 4.29
C THR A 23 -2.28 0.22 5.02
N ILE A 24 -1.24 -0.33 5.65
CA ILE A 24 -0.21 0.46 6.33
C ILE A 24 1.13 0.02 5.78
N MET A 25 1.79 0.91 5.07
CA MET A 25 3.07 0.63 4.44
C MET A 25 4.04 1.77 4.70
N VAL A 26 5.32 1.45 4.70
CA VAL A 26 6.39 2.46 4.74
C VAL A 26 7.25 2.28 3.50
N LEU A 27 7.39 3.34 2.73
CA LEU A 27 8.30 3.38 1.60
C LEU A 27 9.56 4.08 2.06
N GLN A 28 10.67 3.37 2.01
CA GLN A 28 11.97 3.94 2.38
C GLN A 28 12.75 4.25 1.12
N LEU A 29 13.12 5.51 0.96
CA LEU A 29 13.92 5.99 -0.15
C LEU A 29 15.30 6.36 0.37
N ASP A 30 16.30 6.26 -0.49
CA ASP A 30 17.66 6.69 -0.17
C ASP A 30 18.25 5.99 1.05
N GLY A 31 17.85 4.74 1.28
CA GLY A 31 18.43 3.94 2.34
C GLY A 31 19.79 3.37 1.93
N PRO A 32 20.38 2.55 2.79
CA PRO A 32 21.74 2.03 2.55
C PRO A 32 21.91 1.28 1.23
N SER A 33 20.84 0.64 0.75
CA SER A 33 20.92 -0.12 -0.50
C SER A 33 20.77 0.76 -1.74
N HIS A 34 20.43 2.03 -1.57
CA HIS A 34 20.12 2.97 -2.65
C HIS A 34 18.97 2.52 -3.52
N LYS A 35 18.18 1.56 -3.04
CA LYS A 35 16.98 1.09 -3.72
C LYS A 35 15.77 1.34 -2.83
N PRO A 36 14.62 1.67 -3.42
CA PRO A 36 13.42 1.81 -2.60
C PRO A 36 13.11 0.50 -1.91
N LYS A 37 12.71 0.59 -0.65
CA LYS A 37 12.25 -0.55 0.12
C LYS A 37 10.84 -0.30 0.56
N LEU A 38 10.01 -1.31 0.48
CA LEU A 38 8.63 -1.22 0.90
C LEU A 38 8.40 -2.19 2.04
N ILE A 39 7.91 -1.66 3.15
CA ILE A 39 7.62 -2.45 4.34
C ILE A 39 6.11 -2.40 4.57
N SER A 40 5.47 -3.57 4.62
CA SER A 40 4.04 -3.65 4.89
C SER A 40 3.82 -4.09 6.32
N PHE A 41 2.83 -3.49 6.96
CA PHE A 41 2.39 -3.87 8.30
C PHE A 41 0.98 -4.42 8.19
N MET A 42 0.77 -5.60 8.74
CA MET A 42 -0.59 -6.15 8.77
C MET A 42 -1.42 -5.32 9.74
N ARG A 43 -2.59 -4.90 9.30
CA ARG A 43 -3.43 -3.99 10.07
C ARG A 43 -3.81 -4.53 11.45
N ASP A 44 -3.79 -5.84 11.62
CA ASP A 44 -4.14 -6.48 12.87
C ASP A 44 -2.92 -6.73 13.76
N SER A 45 -1.74 -6.28 13.37
CA SER A 45 -0.53 -6.45 14.18
C SER A 45 -0.73 -5.80 15.55
N PHE A 46 -0.38 -6.52 16.59
CA PHE A 46 -0.58 -6.05 17.94
C PHE A 46 0.66 -5.30 18.40
N VAL A 47 0.49 -4.05 18.76
CA VAL A 47 1.60 -3.13 19.05
C VAL A 47 1.26 -2.26 20.24
N THR A 48 2.26 -1.57 20.76
CA THR A 48 2.06 -0.57 21.81
C THR A 48 1.83 0.78 21.17
N ILE A 49 0.63 1.35 21.39
CA ILE A 49 0.25 2.65 20.83
C ILE A 49 0.42 3.71 21.91
N PRO A 50 1.27 4.73 21.69
CA PRO A 50 1.48 5.78 22.70
C PRO A 50 0.16 6.41 23.15
N GLY A 51 -0.03 6.46 24.46
CA GLY A 51 -1.24 7.05 25.03
C GLY A 51 -2.46 6.15 25.04
N VAL A 52 -2.40 4.98 24.41
CA VAL A 52 -3.53 4.05 24.30
C VAL A 52 -3.25 2.72 24.97
N GLY A 53 -2.05 2.18 24.76
CA GLY A 53 -1.69 0.87 25.25
C GLY A 53 -1.61 -0.13 24.10
N GLN A 54 -1.64 -1.42 24.44
CA GLN A 54 -1.52 -2.45 23.41
C GLN A 54 -2.82 -2.63 22.65
N ASN A 55 -2.73 -2.61 21.33
CA ASN A 55 -3.89 -2.77 20.47
C ASN A 55 -3.41 -3.07 19.05
N LYS A 56 -4.35 -3.33 18.15
CA LYS A 56 -4.01 -3.51 16.73
C LYS A 56 -3.49 -2.21 16.16
N ILE A 57 -2.50 -2.31 15.26
CA ILE A 57 -1.87 -1.12 14.72
C ILE A 57 -2.86 -0.21 13.98
N ASN A 58 -3.87 -0.79 13.31
CA ASN A 58 -4.84 0.06 12.61
C ASN A 58 -5.68 0.89 13.57
N SER A 59 -5.74 0.52 14.85
CA SER A 59 -6.43 1.32 15.86
C SER A 59 -5.73 2.65 16.08
N ALA A 60 -4.42 2.72 15.88
CA ALA A 60 -3.69 3.97 16.02
C ALA A 60 -4.25 5.03 15.09
N TYR A 61 -4.64 4.64 13.89
CA TYR A 61 -5.22 5.59 12.94
C TYR A 61 -6.58 6.10 13.44
N ALA A 62 -7.39 5.20 14.00
CA ALA A 62 -8.69 5.58 14.51
C ALA A 62 -8.59 6.50 15.72
N TYR A 63 -7.58 6.30 16.56
CA TYR A 63 -7.42 7.12 17.77
C TYR A 63 -6.72 8.45 17.51
N GLY A 64 -5.78 8.52 16.62
CA GLY A 64 -4.99 9.73 16.44
C GLY A 64 -4.51 10.00 15.03
N GLY A 65 -5.10 9.35 14.02
CA GLY A 65 -4.78 9.63 12.64
C GLY A 65 -3.37 9.22 12.25
N ALA A 66 -2.87 9.82 11.19
CA ALA A 66 -1.55 9.48 10.66
C ALA A 66 -0.43 9.77 11.67
N ASP A 67 -0.56 10.83 12.45
CA ASP A 67 0.48 11.17 13.41
C ASP A 67 0.64 10.12 14.49
N LEU A 68 -0.45 9.55 14.98
CA LEU A 68 -0.35 8.50 15.98
C LEU A 68 0.20 7.21 15.38
N VAL A 69 -0.12 6.91 14.14
CA VAL A 69 0.49 5.77 13.45
C VAL A 69 2.00 5.98 13.35
N ARG A 70 2.44 7.19 12.99
CA ARG A 70 3.87 7.49 12.91
C ARG A 70 4.56 7.29 14.25
N GLN A 71 3.96 7.78 15.33
CA GLN A 71 4.51 7.59 16.68
C GLN A 71 4.56 6.12 17.07
N THR A 72 3.54 5.36 16.67
CA THR A 72 3.48 3.92 16.95
C THR A 72 4.62 3.18 16.25
N LEU A 73 4.94 3.58 15.02
CA LEU A 73 6.05 2.96 14.29
C LEU A 73 7.39 3.26 14.93
N VAL A 74 7.57 4.48 15.46
CA VAL A 74 8.80 4.81 16.19
C VAL A 74 8.89 3.98 17.45
N GLU A 75 7.80 3.93 18.21
CA GLU A 75 7.77 3.23 19.50
C GLU A 75 8.08 1.74 19.37
N ASN A 76 7.52 1.08 18.36
CA ASN A 76 7.62 -0.38 18.25
C ASN A 76 8.75 -0.85 17.36
N PHE A 77 9.13 -0.06 16.36
CA PHE A 77 10.07 -0.53 15.33
C PHE A 77 11.22 0.43 15.07
N GLY A 78 11.21 1.58 15.72
CA GLY A 78 12.25 2.58 15.48
C GLY A 78 12.22 3.20 14.10
N ILE A 79 11.07 3.14 13.42
CA ILE A 79 10.91 3.69 12.07
C ILE A 79 10.32 5.08 12.16
N ASP A 80 11.09 6.08 11.78
CA ASP A 80 10.66 7.48 11.80
C ASP A 80 10.28 7.90 10.39
N CYS A 81 9.00 8.18 10.19
CA CYS A 81 8.50 8.62 8.88
C CYS A 81 8.38 10.13 8.86
N GLN A 82 9.12 10.77 7.96
CA GLN A 82 9.09 12.22 7.81
C GLN A 82 7.83 12.70 7.09
N TYR A 83 7.27 11.85 6.25
CA TYR A 83 6.12 12.20 5.41
C TYR A 83 5.06 11.12 5.49
N TYR A 84 3.84 11.49 5.12
CA TYR A 84 2.79 10.46 4.96
C TYR A 84 1.90 10.83 3.79
N ALA A 85 1.25 9.81 3.23
CA ALA A 85 0.28 9.97 2.16
C ALA A 85 -0.93 9.11 2.48
N LYS A 86 -2.12 9.65 2.31
CA LYS A 86 -3.36 8.91 2.45
C LYS A 86 -3.92 8.65 1.06
N VAL A 87 -4.27 7.40 0.80
CA VAL A 87 -4.77 7.00 -0.52
C VAL A 87 -6.08 6.25 -0.31
N ASP A 88 -7.16 6.73 -0.93
CA ASP A 88 -8.38 5.95 -0.99
C ASP A 88 -8.47 5.27 -2.36
N PHE A 89 -9.50 4.43 -2.54
CA PHE A 89 -9.63 3.65 -3.76
C PHE A 89 -9.75 4.53 -4.99
N LYS A 90 -10.56 5.57 -4.90
CA LYS A 90 -10.80 6.44 -6.05
C LYS A 90 -9.55 7.20 -6.44
N SER A 91 -8.82 7.71 -5.46
CA SER A 91 -7.56 8.42 -5.72
C SER A 91 -6.53 7.49 -6.32
N PHE A 92 -6.45 6.25 -5.82
CA PHE A 92 -5.50 5.27 -6.36
C PHE A 92 -5.76 5.03 -7.84
N GLU A 93 -7.03 4.77 -8.20
CA GLU A 93 -7.38 4.52 -9.60
C GLU A 93 -7.00 5.70 -10.50
N LYS A 94 -7.30 6.91 -10.05
CA LYS A 94 -7.00 8.10 -10.83
C LYS A 94 -5.51 8.31 -11.04
N VAL A 95 -4.72 8.11 -9.98
CA VAL A 95 -3.27 8.28 -10.07
C VAL A 95 -2.68 7.26 -11.03
N ILE A 96 -3.10 6.00 -10.93
CA ILE A 96 -2.57 4.96 -11.80
C ILE A 96 -2.93 5.24 -13.26
N ASP A 97 -4.16 5.62 -13.52
CA ASP A 97 -4.58 5.90 -14.90
C ASP A 97 -3.85 7.10 -15.48
N ALA A 98 -3.54 8.10 -14.66
CA ALA A 98 -2.81 9.28 -15.10
C ALA A 98 -1.35 8.99 -15.39
N LEU A 99 -0.72 8.17 -14.54
CA LEU A 99 0.72 7.88 -14.65
C LEU A 99 1.01 6.77 -15.67
N PHE A 100 0.09 5.85 -15.85
CA PHE A 100 0.31 4.68 -16.69
C PHE A 100 -0.83 4.54 -17.69
N MET A 101 -0.76 5.30 -18.77
CA MET A 101 -1.83 5.32 -19.78
C MET A 101 -2.12 3.95 -20.37
N ASN A 102 -1.10 3.11 -20.45
CA ASN A 102 -1.25 1.75 -20.98
C ASN A 102 -1.31 0.68 -19.89
N GLY A 103 -1.46 1.11 -18.63
CA GLY A 103 -1.56 0.21 -17.52
C GLY A 103 -0.22 -0.18 -16.93
N VAL A 104 -0.28 -0.83 -15.77
CA VAL A 104 0.90 -1.31 -15.06
C VAL A 104 1.06 -2.79 -15.38
N LYS A 105 2.27 -3.18 -15.76
CA LYS A 105 2.56 -4.59 -16.08
C LYS A 105 2.68 -5.39 -14.79
N ILE A 106 1.85 -6.42 -14.65
CA ILE A 106 1.80 -7.29 -13.47
C ILE A 106 1.75 -8.73 -13.93
N ASP A 107 2.49 -9.59 -13.25
CA ASP A 107 2.36 -11.03 -13.40
C ASP A 107 1.39 -11.52 -12.34
N ALA A 108 0.12 -11.67 -12.71
CA ALA A 108 -0.92 -12.06 -11.76
C ALA A 108 -0.63 -13.47 -11.25
N GLU A 109 -0.59 -13.61 -9.92
CA GLU A 109 -0.15 -14.88 -9.31
C GLU A 109 -1.17 -16.00 -9.43
N LYS A 110 -2.44 -15.66 -9.66
CA LYS A 110 -3.51 -16.65 -9.78
C LYS A 110 -4.73 -15.99 -10.42
N ASP A 111 -5.71 -16.82 -10.77
CA ASP A 111 -6.99 -16.32 -11.26
C ASP A 111 -7.76 -15.73 -10.09
N LEU A 112 -8.28 -14.53 -10.25
CA LEU A 112 -9.05 -13.84 -9.21
C LEU A 112 -10.30 -13.23 -9.81
N ASN A 113 -11.32 -13.09 -8.98
CA ASN A 113 -12.52 -12.34 -9.36
C ASN A 113 -12.98 -11.51 -8.17
N LEU A 114 -13.17 -10.21 -8.39
CA LEU A 114 -13.65 -9.31 -7.34
C LEU A 114 -14.39 -8.15 -7.99
N ASP A 115 -15.59 -7.89 -7.51
CA ASP A 115 -16.42 -6.76 -7.97
C ASP A 115 -16.60 -6.75 -9.49
N GLY A 116 -16.82 -7.93 -10.07
CA GLY A 116 -17.05 -8.04 -11.50
C GLY A 116 -15.80 -8.00 -12.36
N VAL A 117 -14.63 -7.86 -11.74
CA VAL A 117 -13.36 -7.89 -12.46
C VAL A 117 -12.82 -9.31 -12.43
N ASP A 118 -12.55 -9.86 -13.59
CA ASP A 118 -12.02 -11.21 -13.73
C ASP A 118 -10.57 -11.13 -14.20
N ILE A 119 -9.65 -11.54 -13.33
CA ILE A 119 -8.21 -11.46 -13.61
C ILE A 119 -7.70 -12.89 -13.79
N LYS A 120 -7.04 -13.12 -14.91
CA LYS A 120 -6.43 -14.43 -15.19
C LYS A 120 -4.98 -14.41 -14.79
N LYS A 121 -4.47 -15.56 -14.33
CA LYS A 121 -3.07 -15.71 -13.99
C LYS A 121 -2.18 -15.38 -15.19
N GLY A 122 -1.07 -14.69 -14.94
CA GLY A 122 -0.08 -14.41 -15.96
C GLY A 122 0.23 -12.95 -16.15
N VAL A 123 1.19 -12.67 -17.02
CA VAL A 123 1.64 -11.31 -17.28
C VAL A 123 0.59 -10.55 -18.09
N GLN A 124 0.25 -9.38 -17.60
CA GLN A 124 -0.77 -8.55 -18.24
C GLN A 124 -0.62 -7.11 -17.78
N LYS A 125 -1.26 -6.19 -18.49
CA LYS A 125 -1.29 -4.80 -18.08
C LYS A 125 -2.63 -4.52 -17.41
N MET A 126 -2.57 -3.84 -16.26
CA MET A 126 -3.76 -3.53 -15.47
C MET A 126 -3.91 -2.02 -15.35
N ASP A 127 -5.14 -1.54 -15.63
CA ASP A 127 -5.45 -0.13 -15.33
C ASP A 127 -5.68 0.04 -13.83
N GLY A 128 -5.98 1.27 -13.42
CA GLY A 128 -6.15 1.56 -11.99
C GLY A 128 -7.22 0.73 -11.32
N HIS A 129 -8.35 0.53 -11.99
CA HIS A 129 -9.44 -0.25 -11.41
C HIS A 129 -9.08 -1.72 -11.24
N VAL A 130 -8.52 -2.33 -12.28
CA VAL A 130 -8.12 -3.74 -12.22
C VAL A 130 -7.01 -3.94 -11.20
N LEU A 131 -6.02 -3.04 -11.20
CA LEU A 131 -4.90 -3.13 -10.27
C LEU A 131 -5.39 -3.03 -8.82
N LEU A 132 -6.36 -2.15 -8.56
CA LEU A 132 -6.94 -2.01 -7.25
C LEU A 132 -7.62 -3.30 -6.80
N GLN A 133 -8.40 -3.93 -7.69
CA GLN A 133 -9.07 -5.18 -7.32
C GLN A 133 -8.07 -6.28 -7.05
N TYR A 134 -7.00 -6.34 -7.83
CA TYR A 134 -5.93 -7.30 -7.58
C TYR A 134 -5.32 -7.12 -6.19
N ALA A 135 -5.07 -5.87 -5.80
CA ALA A 135 -4.49 -5.57 -4.50
C ALA A 135 -5.45 -5.83 -3.34
N ARG A 136 -6.76 -5.69 -3.56
CA ARG A 136 -7.75 -5.85 -2.51
C ARG A 136 -8.15 -7.31 -2.25
N PHE A 137 -7.91 -8.19 -3.22
CA PHE A 137 -8.42 -9.56 -3.14
C PHE A 137 -7.88 -10.29 -1.90
N ARG A 138 -8.75 -10.95 -1.16
CA ARG A 138 -8.35 -11.77 -0.03
C ARG A 138 -9.29 -12.95 0.21
N MET A 139 -10.05 -13.33 -0.81
CA MET A 139 -11.02 -14.42 -0.73
C MET A 139 -10.40 -15.77 -1.08
N ASP A 140 -9.11 -15.94 -0.83
CA ASP A 140 -8.43 -17.22 -1.05
C ASP A 140 -8.00 -17.81 0.30
N GLU A 141 -7.34 -18.97 0.25
CA GLU A 141 -6.91 -19.64 1.48
C GLU A 141 -5.83 -18.90 2.25
N GLN A 142 -5.15 -17.94 1.64
CA GLN A 142 -4.11 -17.15 2.30
C GLN A 142 -4.67 -15.91 2.96
N GLY A 143 -5.88 -15.49 2.58
CA GLY A 143 -6.54 -14.36 3.21
C GLY A 143 -5.70 -13.10 3.22
N ASP A 144 -5.46 -12.57 4.42
CA ASP A 144 -4.77 -11.30 4.56
C ASP A 144 -3.28 -11.36 4.18
N PHE A 145 -2.63 -12.50 4.39
CA PHE A 145 -1.24 -12.67 3.96
C PHE A 145 -1.12 -12.58 2.43
N GLY A 146 -2.05 -13.18 1.71
CA GLY A 146 -2.07 -13.10 0.26
C GLY A 146 -2.29 -11.67 -0.21
N ARG A 147 -3.19 -10.95 0.48
CA ARG A 147 -3.46 -9.56 0.14
C ARG A 147 -2.21 -8.69 0.35
N VAL A 148 -1.51 -8.86 1.46
CA VAL A 148 -0.28 -8.10 1.72
C VAL A 148 0.76 -8.39 0.64
N ARG A 149 0.93 -9.65 0.27
CA ARG A 149 1.89 -10.01 -0.77
C ARG A 149 1.54 -9.37 -2.11
N ARG A 150 0.26 -9.38 -2.50
CA ARG A 150 -0.17 -8.75 -3.75
C ARG A 150 -0.01 -7.24 -3.71
N GLN A 151 -0.26 -6.61 -2.56
CA GLN A 151 -0.02 -5.19 -2.40
C GLN A 151 1.46 -4.85 -2.56
N GLN A 152 2.33 -5.68 -2.00
CA GLN A 152 3.77 -5.51 -2.19
C GLN A 152 4.13 -5.64 -3.67
N GLN A 153 3.58 -6.62 -4.34
CA GLN A 153 3.82 -6.81 -5.77
C GLN A 153 3.38 -5.59 -6.58
N VAL A 154 2.19 -5.09 -6.29
CA VAL A 154 1.64 -3.92 -6.98
C VAL A 154 2.53 -2.69 -6.77
N MET A 155 2.92 -2.42 -5.53
CA MET A 155 3.72 -1.25 -5.24
C MET A 155 5.12 -1.36 -5.85
N ASN A 156 5.71 -2.54 -5.81
CA ASN A 156 7.02 -2.76 -6.45
C ASN A 156 6.93 -2.57 -7.96
N ALA A 157 5.84 -3.02 -8.58
CA ALA A 157 5.65 -2.85 -10.01
C ALA A 157 5.49 -1.37 -10.36
N ILE A 158 4.72 -0.63 -9.57
CA ILE A 158 4.52 0.80 -9.79
C ILE A 158 5.86 1.53 -9.72
N PHE A 159 6.62 1.32 -8.66
CA PHE A 159 7.89 2.04 -8.49
C PHE A 159 8.92 1.62 -9.53
N SER A 160 8.97 0.35 -9.86
CA SER A 160 9.91 -0.14 -10.88
C SER A 160 9.63 0.49 -12.24
N GLN A 161 8.37 0.60 -12.60
CA GLN A 161 7.98 1.13 -13.91
C GLN A 161 8.04 2.64 -13.95
N LEU A 162 7.90 3.32 -12.81
CA LEU A 162 8.10 4.76 -12.74
C LEU A 162 9.56 5.15 -12.99
N LYS A 163 10.48 4.28 -12.66
CA LYS A 163 11.90 4.57 -12.87
C LYS A 163 12.30 4.52 -14.32
N ASN A 164 11.49 3.92 -15.17
CA ASN A 164 11.78 3.85 -16.60
C ASN A 164 11.37 5.19 -17.22
N PRO A 165 12.31 5.98 -17.73
CA PRO A 165 11.99 7.28 -18.31
C PRO A 165 10.95 7.21 -19.43
N LEU A 166 10.93 6.11 -20.16
CA LEU A 166 9.97 5.96 -21.25
C LEU A 166 8.53 5.86 -20.75
N ASN A 167 8.34 5.43 -19.50
CA ASN A 167 7.00 5.38 -18.93
C ASN A 167 6.53 6.74 -18.43
N LEU A 168 7.46 7.65 -18.18
CA LEU A 168 7.15 8.98 -17.67
C LEU A 168 7.00 10.01 -18.78
N ILE A 169 7.57 9.74 -19.91
CA ILE A 169 7.61 10.72 -20.99
C ILE A 169 6.38 10.61 -21.87
N PHE A 170 5.70 9.65 -21.77
CA PHE A 170 4.52 9.49 -22.53
C PHE A 170 4.50 10.07 -23.85
#